data_44431e50289e283c8574f2434343db4f
#
_entry.id   44431e50289e283c8574f2434343db4f
#
_cell.length_a   1.000
_cell.length_b   1.000
_cell.length_c   1.000
_cell.angle_alpha   90.00
_cell.angle_beta   90.00
_cell.angle_gamma   90.00
#
_symmetry.space_group_name_H-M   'P 1'
#
loop_
_entity.id
_entity.type
_entity.pdbx_description
1 polymer ?
#
loop_
_entity_poly.entity_id
_entity_poly.type
_entity_poly.pdbx_seq_one_letter_code
_entity_poly.pdbx_strand_id
1 'polypeptide(L)' 'HSQILEQAKEDATSERQRQVTVAEAEITLAANQAREALRASVASLAVLGASKILEREVDAETHRELLDKLIAEI' A
#
# COMPACT_ATOMS: atom_id res chain seq x y z
N HIS A 1 10.54 -45.98 -29.12
CA HIS A 1 9.21 -45.38 -29.35
C HIS A 1 8.53 -44.99 -28.04
N SER A 2 8.32 -45.92 -27.10
CA SER A 2 7.73 -45.60 -25.81
C SER A 2 8.65 -44.75 -24.94
N GLN A 3 9.96 -44.85 -25.07
CA GLN A 3 10.92 -44.01 -24.35
C GLN A 3 10.85 -42.56 -24.80
N ILE A 4 10.65 -42.31 -26.10
CA ILE A 4 10.51 -40.95 -26.65
C ILE A 4 9.23 -40.33 -26.13
N LEU A 5 8.15 -41.05 -26.06
CA LEU A 5 6.86 -40.59 -25.53
C LEU A 5 6.96 -40.27 -24.02
N GLU A 6 7.60 -41.13 -23.26
CA GLU A 6 7.85 -40.94 -21.84
C GLU A 6 8.66 -39.71 -21.59
N GLN A 7 9.74 -39.50 -22.34
CA GLN A 7 10.58 -38.33 -22.22
C GLN A 7 9.82 -37.06 -22.56
N ALA A 8 8.99 -37.07 -23.60
CA ALA A 8 8.15 -35.95 -23.98
C ALA A 8 7.16 -35.57 -22.89
N LYS A 9 6.57 -36.59 -22.22
CA LYS A 9 5.65 -36.36 -21.10
C LYS A 9 6.37 -35.77 -19.90
N GLU A 10 7.55 -36.24 -19.58
CA GLU A 10 8.37 -35.74 -18.48
C GLU A 10 8.78 -34.28 -18.75
N ASP A 11 9.20 -33.97 -19.96
CA ASP A 11 9.60 -32.65 -20.37
C ASP A 11 8.42 -31.67 -20.29
N ALA A 12 7.24 -32.11 -20.74
CA ALA A 12 6.02 -31.30 -20.67
C ALA A 12 5.61 -31.02 -19.22
N THR A 13 5.75 -32.04 -18.35
CA THR A 13 5.44 -31.88 -16.90
C THR A 13 6.42 -30.93 -16.24
N SER A 14 7.72 -31.06 -16.52
CA SER A 14 8.76 -30.18 -16.00
C SER A 14 8.54 -28.74 -16.45
N GLU A 15 8.24 -28.53 -17.72
CA GLU A 15 7.99 -27.18 -18.26
C GLU A 15 6.75 -26.54 -17.64
N ARG A 16 5.69 -27.33 -17.45
CA ARG A 16 4.47 -26.88 -16.80
C ARG A 16 4.77 -26.46 -15.36
N GLN A 17 5.51 -27.27 -14.64
CA GLN A 17 5.88 -26.98 -13.25
C GLN A 17 6.73 -25.72 -13.18
N ARG A 18 7.66 -25.53 -14.09
CA ARG A 18 8.49 -24.32 -14.17
C ARG A 18 7.63 -23.08 -14.40
N GLN A 19 6.65 -23.18 -15.33
CA GLN A 19 5.74 -22.07 -15.62
C GLN A 19 4.87 -21.72 -14.41
N VAL A 20 4.37 -22.70 -13.69
CA VAL A 20 3.60 -22.48 -12.46
C VAL A 20 4.45 -21.78 -11.41
N THR A 21 5.68 -22.24 -11.21
CA THR A 21 6.60 -21.63 -10.24
C THR A 21 6.90 -20.17 -10.60
N VAL A 22 7.13 -19.89 -11.88
CA VAL A 22 7.38 -18.52 -12.35
C VAL A 22 6.13 -17.66 -12.13
N ALA A 23 4.95 -18.17 -12.48
CA ALA A 23 3.69 -17.45 -12.30
C ALA A 23 3.42 -17.15 -10.83
N GLU A 24 3.67 -18.10 -9.93
CA GLU A 24 3.54 -17.89 -8.49
C GLU A 24 4.48 -16.81 -7.99
N ALA A 25 5.73 -16.80 -8.47
CA ALA A 25 6.71 -15.78 -8.12
C ALA A 25 6.27 -14.40 -8.61
N GLU A 26 5.72 -14.32 -9.82
CA GLU A 26 5.21 -13.06 -10.39
C GLU A 26 4.02 -12.53 -9.60
N ILE A 27 3.10 -13.42 -9.17
CA ILE A 27 1.95 -13.05 -8.35
C ILE A 27 2.41 -12.52 -7.00
N THR A 28 3.37 -13.18 -6.36
CA THR A 28 3.93 -12.75 -5.08
C THR A 28 4.59 -11.37 -5.21
N LEU A 29 5.36 -11.17 -6.28
CA LEU A 29 6.00 -9.88 -6.53
C LEU A 29 4.97 -8.78 -6.75
N ALA A 30 3.94 -9.03 -7.57
CA ALA A 30 2.88 -8.06 -7.83
C ALA A 30 2.10 -7.73 -6.55
N ALA A 31 1.82 -8.73 -5.71
CA ALA A 31 1.13 -8.54 -4.44
C ALA A 31 1.96 -7.68 -3.49
N ASN A 32 3.28 -7.92 -3.41
CA ASN A 32 4.18 -7.15 -2.56
C ASN A 32 4.31 -5.70 -3.06
N GLN A 33 4.38 -5.49 -4.37
CA GLN A 33 4.42 -4.15 -4.97
C GLN A 33 3.13 -3.39 -4.68
N ALA A 34 1.98 -4.05 -4.80
CA ALA A 34 0.68 -3.43 -4.50
C ALA A 34 0.57 -3.07 -3.02
N ARG A 35 1.05 -3.94 -2.14
CA ARG A 35 1.06 -3.69 -0.69
C ARG A 35 1.93 -2.48 -0.34
N GLU A 36 3.11 -2.37 -0.95
CA GLU A 36 3.99 -1.22 -0.73
C GLU A 36 3.39 0.08 -1.27
N ALA A 37 2.75 0.04 -2.43
CA ALA A 37 2.06 1.21 -2.97
C ALA A 37 0.91 1.65 -2.06
N LEU A 38 0.13 0.71 -1.53
CA LEU A 38 -0.94 0.99 -0.58
C LEU A 38 -0.38 1.58 0.72
N ARG A 39 0.71 1.02 1.23
CA ARG A 39 1.36 1.51 2.45
C ARG A 39 1.78 2.97 2.28
N ALA A 40 2.40 3.31 1.15
CA ALA A 40 2.81 4.68 0.84
C ALA A 40 1.60 5.62 0.75
N SER A 41 0.51 5.18 0.12
CA SER A 41 -0.72 5.96 0.00
C SER A 41 -1.36 6.21 1.36
N VAL A 42 -1.44 5.18 2.21
CA VAL A 42 -1.99 5.29 3.57
C VAL A 42 -1.14 6.24 4.40
N ALA A 43 0.20 6.13 4.32
CA ALA A 43 1.10 7.02 5.03
C ALA A 43 0.90 8.48 4.63
N SER A 44 0.79 8.76 3.32
CA SER A 44 0.54 10.10 2.81
C SER A 44 -0.81 10.64 3.29
N LEU A 45 -1.84 9.80 3.27
CA LEU A 45 -3.17 10.17 3.72
C LEU A 45 -3.19 10.45 5.22
N ALA A 46 -2.47 9.65 6.00
CA ALA A 46 -2.36 9.83 7.45
C ALA A 46 -1.68 11.17 7.79
N VAL A 47 -0.60 11.52 7.09
CA VAL A 47 0.09 12.80 7.26
C VAL A 47 -0.83 13.95 6.87
N LEU A 48 -1.53 13.84 5.75
CA LEU A 48 -2.47 14.86 5.30
C LEU A 48 -3.59 15.04 6.32
N GLY A 49 -4.17 13.94 6.83
CA GLY A 49 -5.21 13.98 7.84
C GLY A 49 -4.73 14.63 9.13
N ALA A 50 -3.55 14.25 9.61
CA ALA A 50 -2.94 14.86 10.80
C ALA A 50 -2.69 16.36 10.60
N SER A 51 -2.19 16.76 9.44
CA SER A 51 -1.95 18.15 9.11
C SER A 51 -3.25 18.97 9.13
N LYS A 52 -4.32 18.42 8.60
CA LYS A 52 -5.64 19.08 8.60
C LYS A 52 -6.20 19.24 10.00
N ILE A 53 -6.03 18.23 10.85
CA ILE A 53 -6.48 18.28 12.24
C ILE A 53 -5.70 19.34 13.02
N LEU A 54 -4.38 19.36 12.86
CA LEU A 54 -3.52 20.36 13.51
C LEU A 54 -3.84 21.80 13.09
N GLU A 55 -4.12 22.01 11.82
CA GLU A 55 -4.57 23.31 11.32
C GLU A 55 -5.82 23.81 12.06
N ARG A 56 -6.80 22.94 12.23
CA ARG A 56 -8.04 23.25 12.93
C ARG A 56 -7.82 23.55 14.40
N GLU A 57 -6.96 22.77 15.05
CA GLU A 57 -6.64 22.98 16.45
C GLU A 57 -5.95 24.33 16.67
N VAL A 58 -4.99 24.68 15.80
CA VAL A 58 -4.30 25.96 15.85
C VAL A 58 -5.27 27.10 15.61
N ASP A 59 -6.16 26.98 14.63
CA ASP A 59 -7.18 27.99 14.34
C ASP A 59 -8.13 28.17 15.51
N ALA A 60 -8.59 27.10 16.12
CA ALA A 60 -9.50 27.15 17.27
C ALA A 60 -8.84 27.84 18.46
N GLU A 61 -7.56 27.55 18.71
CA GLU A 61 -6.80 28.18 19.79
C GLU A 61 -6.58 29.66 19.53
N THR A 62 -6.22 30.02 18.31
CA THR A 62 -6.05 31.43 17.88
C THR A 62 -7.36 32.21 18.08
N HIS A 63 -8.47 31.63 17.68
CA HIS A 63 -9.80 32.23 17.85
C HIS A 63 -10.16 32.41 19.33
N ARG A 64 -9.84 31.40 20.16
CA ARG A 64 -10.11 31.46 21.58
C ARG A 64 -9.33 32.60 22.26
N GLU A 65 -8.06 32.76 21.92
CA GLU A 65 -7.24 33.86 22.43
C GLU A 65 -7.82 35.21 22.05
N LEU A 66 -8.26 35.35 20.81
CA LEU A 66 -8.88 36.58 20.32
C LEU A 66 -10.17 36.89 21.07
N LEU A 67 -11.01 35.85 21.30
CA LEU A 67 -12.26 36.01 22.04
C LEU A 67 -11.99 36.37 23.49
N ASP A 68 -11.00 35.78 24.11
CA ASP A 68 -10.61 36.09 25.50
C ASP A 68 -10.15 37.53 25.63
N LYS A 69 -9.39 38.04 24.68
CA LYS A 69 -8.99 39.42 24.63
C LYS A 69 -10.17 40.37 24.52
N LEU A 70 -11.12 40.05 23.66
CA LEU A 70 -12.34 40.84 23.49
C LEU A 70 -13.17 40.89 24.77
N ILE A 71 -13.29 39.76 25.45
CA ILE A 71 -14.02 39.65 26.73
C ILE A 71 -13.30 40.51 27.80
N ALA A 72 -11.98 40.47 27.83
CA ALA A 72 -11.20 41.23 28.79
C ALA A 72 -11.32 42.77 28.59
N GLU A 73 -11.59 43.24 27.38
CA GLU A 73 -11.77 44.67 27.09
C GLU A 73 -13.16 45.17 27.46
N ILE A 74 -14.10 44.28 27.65
CA ILE A 74 -15.45 44.62 28.10
C ILE A 74 -15.45 44.76 29.61
#